data_48a9071aa662798f24ab32c7f6106991
#
_entry.id   48a9071aa662798f24ab32c7f6106991
#
_cell.length_a   1.000
_cell.length_b   1.000
_cell.length_c   1.000
_cell.angle_alpha   90.00
_cell.angle_beta   90.00
_cell.angle_gamma   90.00
#
_symmetry.space_group_name_H-M   'P 1'
#
loop_
_entity.id
_entity.type
_entity.pdbx_description
1 polymer ?
#
loop_
_entity_poly.entity_id
_entity_poly.type
_entity_poly.pdbx_seq_one_letter_code
_entity_poly.pdbx_strand_id
1 'polypeptide(L)'
;MAWNGIPVVDGDGHVMEDWDALLQYMPEPYIKSGRFKGRIFPPLDHLHSASLFQLVPGAFRQVGPEGWLEFMEDVGIERAVLYTTGGLAFGKVITLEFAVDVARAWNNWFADTYLKKSPRFQGLALIPLQEPQEAVKELRRAVTELGFCGAMLPSTGFKGHLGSKEYWPVYDEANRLACCIGVHGGAHEGLGMDT
;
A
#
# COMPACT_ATOMS: atom_id res chain seq x y z
N MET A 1 23.71 -4.55 8.01
CA MET A 1 25.16 -4.28 7.65
C MET A 1 25.21 -3.93 6.17
N ALA A 2 25.97 -2.93 5.78
CA ALA A 2 26.14 -2.56 4.38
C ALA A 2 26.90 -3.67 3.63
N TRP A 3 26.48 -4.02 2.40
CA TRP A 3 27.20 -4.96 1.57
C TRP A 3 28.50 -4.32 1.05
N ASN A 4 29.66 -4.82 1.47
CA ASN A 4 30.97 -4.23 1.17
C ASN A 4 31.08 -2.71 1.51
N GLY A 5 30.39 -2.25 2.56
CA GLY A 5 30.37 -0.84 2.94
C GLY A 5 29.36 0.01 2.15
N ILE A 6 28.58 -0.59 1.26
CA ILE A 6 27.54 0.10 0.48
C ILE A 6 26.17 -0.14 1.16
N PRO A 7 25.41 0.92 1.48
CA PRO A 7 24.08 0.75 2.05
C PRO A 7 23.14 0.09 1.03
N VAL A 8 22.42 -0.93 1.49
CA VAL A 8 21.43 -1.63 0.67
C VAL A 8 20.03 -1.13 1.06
N VAL A 9 19.26 -0.70 0.08
CA VAL A 9 17.86 -0.29 0.25
C VAL A 9 16.99 -1.26 -0.53
N ASP A 10 16.06 -1.92 0.16
CA ASP A 10 14.97 -2.65 -0.49
C ASP A 10 13.93 -1.64 -0.96
N GLY A 11 13.68 -1.59 -2.26
CA GLY A 11 12.76 -0.64 -2.88
C GLY A 11 11.37 -1.22 -3.16
N ASP A 12 11.11 -2.49 -2.81
CA ASP A 12 9.87 -3.19 -3.18
C ASP A 12 9.46 -4.24 -2.13
N GLY A 13 9.61 -3.87 -0.85
CA GLY A 13 9.18 -4.70 0.26
C GLY A 13 7.65 -4.68 0.41
N HIS A 14 7.04 -5.81 0.73
CA HIS A 14 5.58 -5.91 0.91
C HIS A 14 5.21 -6.28 2.33
N VAL A 15 4.18 -5.60 2.87
CA VAL A 15 3.57 -6.00 4.13
C VAL A 15 2.33 -6.86 3.88
N MET A 16 2.18 -7.91 4.68
CA MET A 16 0.93 -8.64 4.75
C MET A 16 0.06 -7.98 5.81
N GLU A 17 -1.06 -7.42 5.38
CA GLU A 17 -1.97 -6.70 6.27
C GLU A 17 -2.55 -7.60 7.35
N ASP A 18 -2.55 -7.11 8.59
CA ASP A 18 -3.42 -7.62 9.65
C ASP A 18 -4.81 -7.00 9.46
N TRP A 19 -5.71 -7.78 8.86
CA TRP A 19 -7.06 -7.32 8.51
C TRP A 19 -7.89 -6.91 9.73
N ASP A 20 -7.74 -7.60 10.84
CA ASP A 20 -8.50 -7.30 12.06
C ASP A 20 -7.96 -6.03 12.73
N ALA A 21 -6.64 -5.82 12.71
CA ALA A 21 -6.03 -4.59 13.18
C ALA A 21 -6.37 -3.41 12.26
N LEU A 22 -6.26 -3.58 10.93
CA LEU A 22 -6.60 -2.56 9.96
C LEU A 22 -8.08 -2.13 10.06
N LEU A 23 -8.99 -3.08 10.29
CA LEU A 23 -10.42 -2.81 10.43
C LEU A 23 -10.71 -1.82 11.57
N GLN A 24 -9.88 -1.78 12.63
CA GLN A 24 -10.06 -0.83 13.74
C GLN A 24 -9.82 0.64 13.35
N TYR A 25 -9.15 0.87 12.23
CA TYR A 25 -8.93 2.22 11.68
C TYR A 25 -10.03 2.65 10.70
N MET A 26 -10.93 1.74 10.33
CA MET A 26 -12.07 2.05 9.47
C MET A 26 -13.15 2.81 10.26
N PRO A 27 -13.98 3.63 9.58
CA PRO A 27 -15.17 4.22 10.20
C PRO A 27 -16.10 3.18 10.84
N GLU A 28 -16.74 3.57 11.94
CA GLU A 28 -17.55 2.69 12.78
C GLU A 28 -18.61 1.84 12.03
N PRO A 29 -19.31 2.34 11.00
CA PRO A 29 -20.26 1.53 10.26
C PRO A 29 -19.64 0.27 9.62
N TYR A 30 -18.39 0.34 9.18
CA TYR A 30 -17.69 -0.81 8.62
C TYR A 30 -17.31 -1.82 9.70
N ILE A 31 -16.82 -1.34 10.85
CA ILE A 31 -16.48 -2.19 12.00
C ILE A 31 -17.73 -2.95 12.46
N LYS A 32 -18.84 -2.25 12.67
CA LYS A 32 -20.11 -2.83 13.15
C LYS A 32 -20.76 -3.79 12.16
N SER A 33 -20.54 -3.60 10.86
CA SER A 33 -21.17 -4.42 9.83
C SER A 33 -20.75 -5.90 9.89
N GLY A 34 -19.56 -6.18 10.40
CA GLY A 34 -18.96 -7.50 10.42
C GLY A 34 -18.61 -8.08 9.02
N ARG A 35 -18.86 -7.31 7.95
CA ARG A 35 -18.69 -7.77 6.55
C ARG A 35 -17.23 -7.82 6.11
N PHE A 36 -16.35 -7.06 6.75
CA PHE A 36 -14.96 -6.89 6.34
C PHE A 36 -13.97 -7.71 7.20
N LYS A 37 -14.47 -8.60 8.04
CA LYS A 37 -13.61 -9.52 8.79
C LYS A 37 -12.78 -10.38 7.84
N GLY A 38 -11.47 -10.32 8.00
CA GLY A 38 -10.53 -11.12 7.22
C GLY A 38 -10.24 -10.62 5.80
N ARG A 39 -10.94 -9.59 5.29
CA ARG A 39 -10.63 -9.00 3.98
C ARG A 39 -11.29 -7.63 3.78
N ILE A 40 -10.47 -6.63 3.48
CA ILE A 40 -10.93 -5.26 3.19
C ILE A 40 -10.79 -4.96 1.69
N PHE A 41 -9.67 -5.35 1.08
CA PHE A 41 -9.44 -5.13 -0.35
C PHE A 41 -10.09 -6.21 -1.23
N PRO A 42 -10.39 -5.90 -2.50
CA PRO A 42 -10.75 -6.90 -3.48
C PRO A 42 -9.68 -8.01 -3.58
N PRO A 43 -10.05 -9.22 -4.01
CA PRO A 43 -9.07 -10.26 -4.24
C PRO A 43 -8.07 -9.81 -5.31
N LEU A 44 -6.80 -10.08 -5.07
CA LEU A 44 -5.80 -10.14 -6.11
C LEU A 44 -6.20 -11.26 -7.09
N ASP A 45 -5.51 -11.34 -8.21
CA ASP A 45 -5.77 -12.39 -9.18
C ASP A 45 -5.54 -13.82 -8.63
N HIS A 46 -5.71 -14.80 -9.49
CA HIS A 46 -5.54 -16.21 -9.14
C HIS A 46 -4.12 -16.59 -8.66
N LEU A 47 -3.09 -15.83 -9.01
CA LEU A 47 -1.72 -16.07 -8.54
C LEU A 47 -1.57 -15.77 -7.05
N HIS A 48 -2.39 -14.85 -6.54
CA HIS A 48 -2.43 -14.47 -5.13
C HIS A 48 -3.69 -15.02 -4.44
N SER A 49 -4.29 -16.05 -4.99
CA SER A 49 -5.44 -16.72 -4.36
C SER A 49 -5.02 -17.49 -3.12
N ALA A 50 -5.98 -17.72 -2.22
CA ALA A 50 -5.74 -18.49 -1.00
C ALA A 50 -5.19 -19.90 -1.28
N SER A 51 -5.44 -20.48 -2.46
CA SER A 51 -4.90 -21.77 -2.87
C SER A 51 -3.38 -21.74 -3.10
N LEU A 52 -2.84 -20.61 -3.57
CA LEU A 52 -1.40 -20.46 -3.76
C LEU A 52 -0.67 -20.40 -2.40
N PHE A 53 -1.27 -19.80 -1.38
CA PHE A 53 -0.71 -19.75 -0.04
C PHE A 53 -0.53 -21.12 0.62
N GLN A 54 -1.22 -22.14 0.11
CA GLN A 54 -1.13 -23.52 0.59
C GLN A 54 -0.01 -24.32 -0.08
N LEU A 55 0.54 -23.84 -1.20
CA LEU A 55 1.52 -24.57 -1.99
C LEU A 55 2.93 -24.54 -1.38
N VAL A 56 3.27 -23.46 -0.70
CA VAL A 56 4.60 -23.32 -0.08
C VAL A 56 4.41 -22.96 1.41
N PRO A 57 4.67 -23.90 2.33
CA PRO A 57 4.58 -23.62 3.76
C PRO A 57 5.45 -22.43 4.16
N GLY A 58 4.85 -21.45 4.84
CA GLY A 58 5.53 -20.24 5.28
C GLY A 58 5.60 -19.11 4.23
N ALA A 59 5.19 -19.36 2.98
CA ALA A 59 5.03 -18.28 2.01
C ALA A 59 3.93 -17.30 2.47
N PHE A 60 4.15 -16.02 2.23
CA PHE A 60 3.21 -14.95 2.58
C PHE A 60 2.85 -14.89 4.08
N ARG A 61 3.77 -15.33 4.92
CA ARG A 61 3.58 -15.26 6.36
C ARG A 61 3.50 -13.79 6.79
N GLN A 62 2.50 -13.47 7.61
CA GLN A 62 2.44 -12.20 8.31
C GLN A 62 3.53 -12.17 9.39
N VAL A 63 4.55 -11.37 9.20
CA VAL A 63 5.70 -11.30 10.12
C VAL A 63 5.70 -10.05 11.00
N GLY A 64 4.93 -9.03 10.62
CA GLY A 64 4.90 -7.75 11.32
C GLY A 64 6.22 -6.95 11.24
N PRO A 65 6.29 -5.80 11.92
CA PRO A 65 7.48 -4.95 11.86
C PRO A 65 8.71 -5.60 12.52
N GLU A 66 8.54 -6.39 13.56
CA GLU A 66 9.63 -7.11 14.23
C GLU A 66 10.29 -8.11 13.29
N GLY A 67 9.48 -8.96 12.63
CA GLY A 67 10.00 -9.93 11.68
C GLY A 67 10.65 -9.29 10.45
N TRP A 68 10.15 -8.11 10.03
CA TRP A 68 10.81 -7.32 9.00
C TRP A 68 12.18 -6.82 9.45
N LEU A 69 12.32 -6.31 10.68
CA LEU A 69 13.62 -5.85 11.20
C LEU A 69 14.62 -7.01 11.34
N GLU A 70 14.16 -8.16 11.80
CA GLU A 70 14.96 -9.39 11.84
C GLU A 70 15.48 -9.78 10.44
N PHE A 71 14.57 -9.85 9.47
CA PHE A 71 14.93 -10.15 8.08
C PHE A 71 15.93 -9.15 7.52
N MET A 72 15.70 -7.86 7.70
CA MET A 72 16.60 -6.81 7.22
C MET A 72 18.00 -6.91 7.84
N GLU A 73 18.08 -7.32 9.11
CA GLU A 73 19.36 -7.53 9.77
C GLU A 73 20.08 -8.76 9.21
N ASP A 74 19.38 -9.85 9.04
CA ASP A 74 19.94 -11.12 8.56
C ASP A 74 20.51 -11.00 7.13
N VAL A 75 19.83 -10.28 6.25
CA VAL A 75 20.24 -10.13 4.84
C VAL A 75 21.07 -8.86 4.58
N GLY A 76 21.20 -7.98 5.56
CA GLY A 76 22.01 -6.76 5.45
C GLY A 76 21.32 -5.60 4.74
N ILE A 77 19.98 -5.52 4.75
CA ILE A 77 19.21 -4.38 4.26
C ILE A 77 19.26 -3.26 5.30
N GLU A 78 19.62 -2.05 4.87
CA GLU A 78 19.68 -0.89 5.76
C GLU A 78 18.30 -0.24 5.92
N ARG A 79 17.57 -0.07 4.82
CA ARG A 79 16.23 0.51 4.78
C ARG A 79 15.34 -0.29 3.84
N ALA A 80 14.04 -0.32 4.13
CA ALA A 80 13.04 -0.92 3.24
C ALA A 80 11.93 0.10 2.95
N VAL A 81 11.58 0.22 1.67
CA VAL A 81 10.38 0.91 1.20
C VAL A 81 9.28 -0.14 1.12
N LEU A 82 8.26 0.00 1.96
CA LEU A 82 7.23 -1.01 2.13
C LEU A 82 5.93 -0.61 1.42
N TYR A 83 5.38 -1.57 0.71
CA TYR A 83 4.12 -1.50 -0.01
C TYR A 83 3.05 -2.35 0.66
N THR A 84 1.82 -2.04 0.38
CA THR A 84 0.67 -2.90 0.63
C THR A 84 0.72 -4.16 -0.23
N THR A 85 0.26 -5.30 0.28
CA THR A 85 0.00 -6.49 -0.55
C THR A 85 -1.45 -6.51 -1.02
N GLY A 86 -2.40 -6.44 -0.10
CA GLY A 86 -3.82 -6.44 -0.45
C GLY A 86 -4.23 -5.22 -1.25
N GLY A 87 -3.67 -4.06 -0.94
CA GLY A 87 -3.94 -2.80 -1.64
C GLY A 87 -3.41 -2.73 -3.07
N LEU A 88 -2.66 -3.71 -3.57
CA LEU A 88 -2.35 -3.83 -5.00
C LEU A 88 -3.63 -3.94 -5.84
N ALA A 89 -4.73 -4.45 -5.28
CA ALA A 89 -6.04 -4.48 -5.92
C ALA A 89 -6.87 -3.20 -5.67
N PHE A 90 -6.29 -2.15 -5.12
CA PHE A 90 -7.02 -0.95 -4.69
C PHE A 90 -7.73 -0.23 -5.84
N GLY A 91 -7.16 -0.25 -7.05
CA GLY A 91 -7.82 0.30 -8.23
C GLY A 91 -9.18 -0.33 -8.54
N LYS A 92 -9.44 -1.56 -8.09
CA LYS A 92 -10.72 -2.26 -8.25
C LYS A 92 -11.78 -1.89 -7.21
N VAL A 93 -11.49 -1.03 -6.25
CA VAL A 93 -12.48 -0.49 -5.31
C VAL A 93 -13.32 0.55 -6.04
N ILE A 94 -14.57 0.21 -6.35
CA ILE A 94 -15.45 1.03 -7.21
C ILE A 94 -16.29 2.05 -6.44
N THR A 95 -16.50 1.86 -5.15
CA THR A 95 -17.27 2.79 -4.31
C THR A 95 -16.34 3.88 -3.80
N LEU A 96 -16.57 5.13 -4.21
CA LEU A 96 -15.66 6.25 -3.97
C LEU A 96 -15.44 6.51 -2.48
N GLU A 97 -16.50 6.61 -1.70
CA GLU A 97 -16.43 6.84 -0.25
C GLU A 97 -15.65 5.72 0.46
N PHE A 98 -15.90 4.48 0.05
CA PHE A 98 -15.17 3.33 0.59
C PHE A 98 -13.68 3.37 0.22
N ALA A 99 -13.34 3.79 -1.00
CA ALA A 99 -11.94 3.94 -1.41
C ALA A 99 -11.22 4.99 -0.55
N VAL A 100 -11.86 6.12 -0.28
CA VAL A 100 -11.31 7.16 0.60
C VAL A 100 -11.09 6.63 2.02
N ASP A 101 -12.10 5.97 2.59
CA ASP A 101 -12.03 5.44 3.95
C ASP A 101 -10.97 4.36 4.09
N VAL A 102 -10.88 3.45 3.12
CA VAL A 102 -9.86 2.37 3.12
C VAL A 102 -8.45 2.93 2.99
N ALA A 103 -8.23 3.90 2.10
CA ALA A 103 -6.92 4.54 1.96
C ALA A 103 -6.48 5.18 3.27
N ARG A 104 -7.36 5.96 3.91
CA ARG A 104 -7.07 6.62 5.18
C ARG A 104 -6.82 5.62 6.30
N ALA A 105 -7.63 4.58 6.39
CA ALA A 105 -7.47 3.54 7.40
C ALA A 105 -6.14 2.79 7.23
N TRP A 106 -5.81 2.39 6.02
CA TRP A 106 -4.55 1.71 5.71
C TRP A 106 -3.35 2.59 6.05
N ASN A 107 -3.36 3.86 5.62
CA ASN A 107 -2.26 4.78 5.89
C ASN A 107 -2.07 5.02 7.40
N ASN A 108 -3.16 5.17 8.16
CA ASN A 108 -3.08 5.32 9.61
C ASN A 108 -2.50 4.06 10.28
N TRP A 109 -3.05 2.88 9.93
CA TRP A 109 -2.58 1.60 10.44
C TRP A 109 -1.10 1.38 10.14
N PHE A 110 -0.69 1.64 8.90
CA PHE A 110 0.69 1.44 8.47
C PHE A 110 1.66 2.40 9.19
N ALA A 111 1.28 3.67 9.30
CA ALA A 111 2.09 4.66 10.00
C ALA A 111 2.28 4.27 11.47
N ASP A 112 1.21 3.85 12.14
CA ASP A 112 1.27 3.45 13.55
C ASP A 112 2.06 2.15 13.76
N THR A 113 1.91 1.19 12.84
CA THR A 113 2.50 -0.14 12.96
C THR A 113 3.97 -0.17 12.53
N TYR A 114 4.32 0.49 11.42
CA TYR A 114 5.63 0.40 10.79
C TYR A 114 6.46 1.68 10.91
N LEU A 115 5.94 2.83 10.46
CA LEU A 115 6.75 4.05 10.39
C LEU A 115 7.18 4.54 11.77
N LYS A 116 6.30 4.46 12.76
CA LYS A 116 6.62 4.82 14.14
C LYS A 116 7.54 3.80 14.83
N LYS A 117 7.60 2.57 14.31
CA LYS A 117 8.39 1.49 14.91
C LYS A 117 9.88 1.65 14.65
N SER A 118 10.27 2.05 13.46
CA SER A 118 11.68 2.17 13.09
C SER A 118 11.89 3.15 11.94
N PRO A 119 12.91 4.02 11.99
CA PRO A 119 13.29 4.89 10.89
C PRO A 119 13.88 4.13 9.68
N ARG A 120 14.12 2.83 9.82
CA ARG A 120 14.52 1.95 8.70
C ARG A 120 13.38 1.64 7.76
N PHE A 121 12.12 1.81 8.19
CA PHE A 121 10.95 1.68 7.34
C PHE A 121 10.61 3.00 6.66
N GLN A 122 10.36 2.91 5.39
CA GLN A 122 9.72 3.91 4.57
C GLN A 122 8.43 3.29 4.03
N GLY A 123 7.47 4.10 3.63
CA GLY A 123 6.22 3.57 3.10
C GLY A 123 5.70 4.37 1.93
N LEU A 124 5.02 3.70 1.01
CA LEU A 124 4.22 4.35 -0.01
C LEU A 124 2.75 4.27 0.36
N ALA A 125 2.12 5.43 0.49
CA ALA A 125 0.73 5.56 0.90
C ALA A 125 -0.23 5.04 -0.17
N LEU A 126 -1.40 4.55 0.25
CA LEU A 126 -2.55 4.39 -0.64
C LEU A 126 -3.24 5.75 -0.81
N ILE A 127 -3.57 6.09 -2.05
CA ILE A 127 -4.33 7.30 -2.36
C ILE A 127 -5.51 6.94 -3.28
N PRO A 128 -6.71 7.47 -3.01
CA PRO A 128 -7.92 7.07 -3.74
C PRO A 128 -8.01 7.77 -5.10
N LEU A 129 -7.28 7.29 -6.11
CA LEU A 129 -7.31 7.83 -7.47
C LEU A 129 -8.70 7.75 -8.14
N GLN A 130 -9.60 6.94 -7.60
CA GLN A 130 -11.02 6.93 -7.99
C GLN A 130 -11.66 8.32 -7.83
N GLU A 131 -11.12 9.15 -6.93
CA GLU A 131 -11.51 10.53 -6.69
C GLU A 131 -10.23 11.39 -6.57
N PRO A 132 -9.71 11.95 -7.69
CA PRO A 132 -8.40 12.62 -7.72
C PRO A 132 -8.23 13.75 -6.71
N GLN A 133 -9.32 14.47 -6.37
CA GLN A 133 -9.27 15.54 -5.37
C GLN A 133 -9.03 15.00 -3.96
N GLU A 134 -9.63 13.87 -3.62
CA GLU A 134 -9.37 13.18 -2.36
C GLU A 134 -7.98 12.54 -2.35
N ALA A 135 -7.52 12.03 -3.51
CA ALA A 135 -6.17 11.52 -3.65
C ALA A 135 -5.10 12.58 -3.34
N VAL A 136 -5.29 13.83 -3.84
CA VAL A 136 -4.40 14.97 -3.53
C VAL A 136 -4.38 15.26 -2.03
N LYS A 137 -5.55 15.29 -1.39
CA LYS A 137 -5.66 15.54 0.06
C LYS A 137 -4.95 14.45 0.86
N GLU A 138 -5.19 13.20 0.51
CA GLU A 138 -4.61 12.07 1.22
C GLU A 138 -3.10 11.94 0.99
N LEU A 139 -2.61 12.18 -0.24
CA LEU A 139 -1.18 12.25 -0.52
C LEU A 139 -0.49 13.30 0.36
N ARG A 140 -1.06 14.51 0.41
CA ARG A 140 -0.53 15.58 1.27
C ARG A 140 -0.47 15.15 2.72
N ARG A 141 -1.58 14.63 3.25
CA ARG A 141 -1.67 14.18 4.64
C ARG A 141 -0.66 13.07 4.94
N ALA A 142 -0.59 12.06 4.08
CA ALA A 142 0.31 10.94 4.27
C ALA A 142 1.79 11.38 4.33
N VAL A 143 2.21 12.28 3.45
CA VAL A 143 3.59 12.75 3.41
C VAL A 143 3.87 13.73 4.56
N THR A 144 3.00 14.70 4.82
CA THR A 144 3.32 15.78 5.76
C THR A 144 3.00 15.46 7.22
N GLU A 145 2.06 14.55 7.47
CA GLU A 145 1.57 14.26 8.83
C GLU A 145 1.94 12.84 9.30
N LEU A 146 1.97 11.86 8.38
CA LEU A 146 2.19 10.46 8.72
C LEU A 146 3.62 9.98 8.43
N GLY A 147 4.40 10.71 7.63
CA GLY A 147 5.80 10.39 7.36
C GLY A 147 6.03 9.40 6.21
N PHE A 148 5.07 9.24 5.30
CA PHE A 148 5.26 8.47 4.08
C PHE A 148 6.25 9.17 3.13
N CYS A 149 7.02 8.41 2.36
CA CYS A 149 7.95 8.95 1.38
C CYS A 149 7.30 9.22 0.01
N GLY A 150 6.03 8.85 -0.16
CA GLY A 150 5.27 9.06 -1.39
C GLY A 150 4.01 8.22 -1.42
N ALA A 151 3.51 7.92 -2.62
CA ALA A 151 2.33 7.10 -2.82
C ALA A 151 2.52 5.99 -3.85
N MET A 152 1.80 4.89 -3.67
CA MET A 152 1.69 3.79 -4.61
C MET A 152 0.45 3.96 -5.48
N LEU A 153 0.61 3.82 -6.79
CA LEU A 153 -0.46 3.77 -7.76
C LEU A 153 -0.55 2.37 -8.34
N PRO A 154 -1.68 1.65 -8.15
CA PRO A 154 -1.92 0.42 -8.89
C PRO A 154 -1.93 0.69 -10.39
N SER A 155 -1.30 -0.17 -11.18
CA SER A 155 -1.22 0.00 -12.64
C SER A 155 -2.55 -0.25 -13.36
N THR A 156 -3.54 -0.83 -12.67
CA THR A 156 -4.82 -1.26 -13.25
C THR A 156 -6.01 -0.95 -12.33
N GLY A 157 -7.21 -1.06 -12.88
CA GLY A 157 -8.47 -0.92 -12.16
C GLY A 157 -9.08 0.48 -12.21
N PHE A 158 -8.45 1.44 -12.87
CA PHE A 158 -8.97 2.80 -13.04
C PHE A 158 -9.65 2.98 -14.41
N LYS A 159 -10.53 3.98 -14.50
CA LYS A 159 -11.26 4.30 -15.74
C LYS A 159 -10.37 4.87 -16.84
N GLY A 160 -9.26 5.50 -16.47
CA GLY A 160 -8.32 6.14 -17.38
C GLY A 160 -6.90 5.66 -17.17
N HIS A 161 -6.05 5.87 -18.17
CA HIS A 161 -4.62 5.64 -18.00
C HIS A 161 -4.03 6.57 -16.95
N LEU A 162 -3.02 6.11 -16.22
CA LEU A 162 -2.35 6.91 -15.18
C LEU A 162 -1.80 8.25 -15.71
N GLY A 163 -1.50 8.35 -17.00
CA GLY A 163 -1.10 9.62 -17.66
C GLY A 163 -2.26 10.56 -18.01
N SER A 164 -3.52 10.18 -17.77
CA SER A 164 -4.68 11.00 -18.09
C SER A 164 -4.70 12.31 -17.30
N LYS A 165 -5.24 13.38 -17.92
CA LYS A 165 -5.26 14.74 -17.34
C LYS A 165 -5.97 14.81 -15.99
N GLU A 166 -6.92 13.93 -15.76
CA GLU A 166 -7.66 13.86 -14.49
C GLU A 166 -6.74 13.58 -13.28
N TYR A 167 -5.61 12.87 -13.50
CA TYR A 167 -4.64 12.56 -12.45
C TYR A 167 -3.50 13.58 -12.32
N TRP A 168 -3.40 14.55 -13.22
CA TRP A 168 -2.34 15.55 -13.17
C TRP A 168 -2.26 16.32 -11.83
N PRO A 169 -3.39 16.68 -11.19
CA PRO A 169 -3.32 17.31 -9.86
C PRO A 169 -2.58 16.49 -8.80
N VAL A 170 -2.61 15.17 -8.91
CA VAL A 170 -1.88 14.27 -7.99
C VAL A 170 -0.38 14.37 -8.25
N TYR A 171 0.03 14.39 -9.52
CA TYR A 171 1.44 14.54 -9.89
C TYR A 171 2.00 15.92 -9.54
N ASP A 172 1.19 16.98 -9.74
CA ASP A 172 1.54 18.34 -9.32
C ASP A 172 1.76 18.40 -7.80
N GLU A 173 0.89 17.77 -7.03
CA GLU A 173 1.04 17.70 -5.57
C GLU A 173 2.28 16.87 -5.16
N ALA A 174 2.52 15.74 -5.80
CA ALA A 174 3.72 14.94 -5.55
C ALA A 174 5.00 15.74 -5.83
N ASN A 175 5.02 16.49 -6.94
CA ASN A 175 6.13 17.39 -7.27
C ASN A 175 6.30 18.50 -6.22
N ARG A 176 5.20 19.12 -5.78
CA ARG A 176 5.22 20.15 -4.73
C ARG A 176 5.76 19.63 -3.40
N LEU A 177 5.44 18.38 -3.06
CA LEU A 177 5.90 17.70 -1.84
C LEU A 177 7.31 17.11 -1.99
N ALA A 178 7.87 17.09 -3.20
CA ALA A 178 9.11 16.41 -3.54
C ALA A 178 9.11 14.93 -3.09
N CYS A 179 7.97 14.25 -3.23
CA CYS A 179 7.80 12.86 -2.85
C CYS A 179 7.73 11.94 -4.08
N CYS A 180 7.96 10.64 -3.88
CA CYS A 180 7.95 9.70 -4.98
C CYS A 180 6.53 9.17 -5.29
N ILE A 181 6.35 8.75 -6.54
CA ILE A 181 5.20 7.98 -7.01
C ILE A 181 5.72 6.63 -7.49
N GLY A 182 5.29 5.56 -6.84
CA GLY A 182 5.59 4.19 -7.23
C GLY A 182 4.42 3.58 -8.00
N VAL A 183 4.60 3.28 -9.29
CA VAL A 183 3.59 2.53 -10.04
C VAL A 183 3.86 1.05 -9.87
N HIS A 184 2.90 0.31 -9.36
CA HIS A 184 3.06 -1.11 -9.05
C HIS A 184 2.05 -1.96 -9.82
N GLY A 185 2.50 -3.14 -10.28
CA GLY A 185 1.61 -4.16 -10.83
C GLY A 185 0.57 -4.55 -9.78
N GLY A 186 -0.68 -4.58 -10.19
CA GLY A 186 -1.80 -4.90 -9.31
C GLY A 186 -2.37 -6.29 -9.59
N ALA A 187 -3.69 -6.36 -9.64
CA ALA A 187 -4.38 -7.52 -10.13
C ALA A 187 -3.99 -7.75 -11.60
N HIS A 188 -3.46 -8.93 -11.92
CA HIS A 188 -2.92 -9.23 -13.24
C HIS A 188 -3.97 -9.26 -14.36
N GLU A 189 -5.23 -9.38 -14.01
CA GLU A 189 -6.31 -9.15 -14.96
C GLU A 189 -6.23 -7.71 -15.44
N GLY A 190 -5.78 -7.53 -16.68
CA GLY A 190 -5.80 -6.24 -17.32
C GLY A 190 -4.52 -5.41 -17.21
N LEU A 191 -3.36 -5.97 -16.95
CA LEU A 191 -2.10 -5.23 -17.07
C LEU A 191 -1.98 -4.58 -18.47
N GLY A 192 -2.45 -3.35 -18.60
CA GLY A 192 -2.48 -2.62 -19.86
C GLY A 192 -3.54 -3.13 -20.87
N MET A 193 -4.47 -3.98 -20.44
CA MET A 193 -5.52 -4.55 -21.29
C MET A 193 -6.93 -4.07 -20.90
N ASP A 194 -7.04 -3.19 -19.91
CA ASP A 194 -8.30 -2.60 -19.44
C ASP A 194 -8.77 -1.43 -20.33
N THR A 195 -8.34 -1.39 -21.57
CA THR A 195 -8.68 -0.34 -22.54
C THR A 195 -9.36 -0.88 -23.75
#